data_86eee4bb0be6f17923ce68258634bcc5
#
_entry.id   86eee4bb0be6f17923ce68258634bcc5
#
_cell.length_a   1.000
_cell.length_b   1.000
_cell.length_c   1.000
_cell.angle_alpha   90.00
_cell.angle_beta   90.00
_cell.angle_gamma   90.00
#
_symmetry.space_group_name_H-M   'P 1'
#
loop_
_entity.id
_entity.type
_entity.pdbx_description
1 polymer ?
#
loop_
_entity_poly.entity_id
_entity_poly.type
_entity_poly.pdbx_seq_one_letter_code
_entity_poly.pdbx_strand_id
1 'polypeptide(L)'
;MLVFAKCKINLGLRILRRRPDGYHDIETVMLPVPWCDIVEANRSETATDTLAVTGNRVDCPPEKNLCMKALRALRGVADFPVTDVRLHKIVPDGAGLGGGSSDAAATVRAVNDLYGLGLSDDDQAAVLATVGSDCPFFAYDRPMLATGTGTTLAPCDVALGGMHLVIAKPKGVAVSTAAAYAGVVPDADVEPLTEVLSLPVREWQGRLVNDFEPGIFKAAPQIKAVRDTLLSMGAVYASMSGSGAAVFGLFDSPVDDLALKTRLYNCDRFTCRLKN
;
A
#
# COMPACT_ATOMS: atom_id res chain seq x y z
N MET A 1 -4.35 -23.04 -2.75
CA MET A 1 -5.19 -21.82 -2.65
C MET A 1 -4.48 -20.67 -3.31
N LEU A 2 -5.19 -19.83 -4.09
CA LEU A 2 -4.61 -18.70 -4.81
C LEU A 2 -5.32 -17.40 -4.38
N VAL A 3 -4.54 -16.37 -4.04
CA VAL A 3 -5.01 -15.06 -3.58
C VAL A 3 -4.34 -13.95 -4.36
N PHE A 4 -5.11 -12.95 -4.80
CA PHE A 4 -4.61 -11.73 -5.42
C PHE A 4 -4.35 -10.68 -4.34
N ALA A 5 -3.07 -10.41 -4.08
CA ALA A 5 -2.60 -9.48 -3.06
C ALA A 5 -2.69 -8.03 -3.59
N LYS A 6 -3.81 -7.35 -3.33
CA LYS A 6 -4.05 -5.96 -3.76
C LYS A 6 -3.05 -5.02 -3.10
N CYS A 7 -2.52 -4.04 -3.82
CA CYS A 7 -1.77 -2.95 -3.19
C CYS A 7 -2.70 -1.90 -2.56
N LYS A 8 -2.13 -0.86 -1.97
CA LYS A 8 -2.87 0.29 -1.43
C LYS A 8 -2.30 1.61 -1.93
N ILE A 9 -3.09 2.66 -1.89
CA ILE A 9 -2.63 4.05 -1.90
C ILE A 9 -3.01 4.74 -0.59
N ASN A 10 -2.33 5.85 -0.28
CA ASN A 10 -2.67 6.72 0.85
C ASN A 10 -3.39 7.96 0.33
N LEU A 11 -4.63 8.16 0.74
CA LEU A 11 -5.40 9.38 0.49
C LEU A 11 -5.09 10.35 1.64
N GLY A 12 -4.15 11.26 1.39
CA GLY A 12 -3.53 12.08 2.42
C GLY A 12 -2.62 11.26 3.35
N LEU A 13 -1.64 11.92 3.93
CA LEU A 13 -0.82 11.40 5.01
C LEU A 13 -0.33 12.58 5.84
N ARG A 14 -0.79 12.67 7.08
CA ARG A 14 -0.44 13.72 8.03
C ARG A 14 0.49 13.17 9.08
N ILE A 15 1.52 13.93 9.43
CA ILE A 15 2.41 13.64 10.55
C ILE A 15 2.09 14.62 11.67
N LEU A 16 1.32 14.14 12.65
CA LEU A 16 0.71 15.01 13.66
C LEU A 16 1.69 15.40 14.76
N ARG A 17 2.50 14.45 15.24
CA ARG A 17 3.51 14.71 16.26
C ARG A 17 4.59 13.62 16.31
N ARG A 18 5.75 13.99 16.84
CA ARG A 18 6.78 13.02 17.21
C ARG A 18 6.52 12.52 18.63
N ARG A 19 6.58 11.20 18.82
CA ARG A 19 6.36 10.52 20.10
C ARG A 19 7.66 10.38 20.88
N PRO A 20 7.59 10.21 22.22
CA PRO A 20 8.79 9.95 23.05
C PRO A 20 9.52 8.64 22.70
N ASP A 21 8.79 7.65 22.14
CA ASP A 21 9.35 6.36 21.69
C ASP A 21 10.08 6.43 20.34
N GLY A 22 10.18 7.65 19.76
CA GLY A 22 10.86 7.92 18.50
C GLY A 22 9.98 7.72 17.25
N TYR A 23 8.78 7.14 17.38
CA TYR A 23 7.79 7.06 16.31
C TYR A 23 7.02 8.38 16.13
N HIS A 24 6.10 8.39 15.18
CA HIS A 24 5.22 9.54 14.92
C HIS A 24 3.77 9.11 15.03
N ASP A 25 2.92 9.99 15.56
CA ASP A 25 1.49 9.88 15.36
C ASP A 25 1.15 10.41 13.98
N ILE A 26 0.44 9.60 13.21
CA ILE A 26 0.04 9.90 11.85
C ILE A 26 -1.48 9.81 11.69
N GLU A 27 -1.98 10.41 10.62
CA GLU A 27 -3.32 10.20 10.11
C GLU A 27 -3.23 9.96 8.59
N THR A 28 -3.84 8.88 8.10
CA THR A 28 -3.93 8.58 6.66
C THR A 28 -5.13 7.70 6.37
N VAL A 29 -5.74 7.85 5.20
CA VAL A 29 -6.73 6.88 4.73
C VAL A 29 -6.06 5.97 3.71
N MET A 30 -6.07 4.68 3.98
CA MET A 30 -5.57 3.65 3.07
C MET A 30 -6.71 3.14 2.21
N LEU A 31 -6.51 3.11 0.90
CA LEU A 31 -7.46 2.62 -0.09
C LEU A 31 -6.86 1.40 -0.82
N PRO A 32 -7.53 0.21 -0.80
CA PRO A 32 -7.05 -0.93 -1.55
C PRO A 32 -7.23 -0.70 -3.06
N VAL A 33 -6.24 -1.15 -3.83
CA VAL A 33 -6.20 -0.98 -5.29
C VAL A 33 -5.94 -2.33 -5.97
N PRO A 34 -6.64 -2.69 -7.06
CA PRO A 34 -6.52 -3.99 -7.70
C PRO A 34 -5.27 -4.14 -8.59
N TRP A 35 -4.18 -3.46 -8.28
CA TRP A 35 -2.85 -3.81 -8.77
C TRP A 35 -2.28 -4.85 -7.81
N CYS A 36 -2.24 -6.10 -8.27
CA CYS A 36 -2.06 -7.24 -7.37
C CYS A 36 -0.77 -7.98 -7.67
N ASP A 37 -0.12 -8.46 -6.62
CA ASP A 37 0.73 -9.63 -6.65
C ASP A 37 -0.12 -10.90 -6.56
N ILE A 38 0.47 -12.06 -6.79
CA ILE A 38 -0.24 -13.33 -6.70
C ILE A 38 0.46 -14.22 -5.67
N VAL A 39 -0.29 -14.66 -4.67
CA VAL A 39 0.16 -15.61 -3.65
C VAL A 39 -0.56 -16.92 -3.84
N GLU A 40 0.20 -18.00 -3.96
CA GLU A 40 -0.32 -19.37 -3.99
C GLU A 40 0.20 -20.11 -2.75
N ALA A 41 -0.69 -20.75 -1.99
CA ALA A 41 -0.35 -21.64 -0.90
C ALA A 41 -0.81 -23.05 -1.21
N ASN A 42 0.10 -24.02 -1.07
CA ASN A 42 -0.15 -25.43 -1.28
C ASN A 42 0.36 -26.24 -0.08
N ARG A 43 -0.30 -27.38 0.19
CA ARG A 43 0.23 -28.35 1.13
C ARG A 43 1.57 -28.87 0.61
N SER A 44 2.58 -28.84 1.46
CA SER A 44 3.92 -29.34 1.10
C SER A 44 4.10 -30.78 1.58
N GLU A 45 4.93 -31.52 0.85
CA GLU A 45 5.44 -32.84 1.25
C GLU A 45 6.84 -32.74 1.87
N THR A 46 7.40 -31.53 1.98
CA THR A 46 8.73 -31.29 2.57
C THR A 46 8.65 -31.24 4.10
N ALA A 47 9.82 -31.16 4.75
CA ALA A 47 9.89 -31.10 6.21
C ALA A 47 9.63 -29.69 6.79
N THR A 48 9.72 -28.64 5.96
CA THR A 48 9.61 -27.23 6.40
C THR A 48 8.87 -26.41 5.37
N ASP A 49 8.27 -25.31 5.83
CA ASP A 49 7.63 -24.31 4.96
C ASP A 49 8.65 -23.73 3.97
N THR A 50 8.23 -23.51 2.74
CA THR A 50 9.07 -22.93 1.68
C THR A 50 8.45 -21.68 1.08
N LEU A 51 9.30 -20.84 0.47
CA LEU A 51 8.88 -19.69 -0.32
C LEU A 51 9.65 -19.65 -1.63
N ALA A 52 8.93 -19.64 -2.74
CA ALA A 52 9.48 -19.37 -4.06
C ALA A 52 8.96 -18.02 -4.56
N VAL A 53 9.85 -17.13 -5.01
CA VAL A 53 9.50 -15.79 -5.52
C VAL A 53 9.84 -15.71 -7.00
N THR A 54 8.91 -15.18 -7.79
CA THR A 54 9.03 -14.94 -9.24
C THR A 54 8.54 -13.53 -9.59
N GLY A 55 8.68 -13.11 -10.84
CA GLY A 55 8.25 -11.78 -11.31
C GLY A 55 9.26 -10.69 -10.98
N ASN A 56 8.82 -9.53 -10.50
CA ASN A 56 9.68 -8.43 -10.13
C ASN A 56 10.66 -8.83 -9.04
N ARG A 57 11.92 -8.39 -9.18
CA ARG A 57 12.97 -8.73 -8.21
C ARG A 57 12.64 -8.15 -6.82
N VAL A 58 12.76 -9.00 -5.81
CA VAL A 58 12.72 -8.63 -4.39
C VAL A 58 14.11 -8.89 -3.80
N ASP A 59 14.76 -7.85 -3.32
CA ASP A 59 16.10 -7.96 -2.72
C ASP A 59 15.98 -8.26 -1.22
N CYS A 60 15.46 -9.45 -0.91
CA CYS A 60 15.22 -9.91 0.45
C CYS A 60 15.43 -11.42 0.55
N PRO A 61 16.27 -11.90 1.48
CA PRO A 61 16.40 -13.33 1.74
C PRO A 61 15.04 -13.94 2.12
N PRO A 62 14.72 -15.18 1.70
CA PRO A 62 13.42 -15.80 1.96
C PRO A 62 12.99 -15.78 3.42
N GLU A 63 13.90 -16.02 4.36
CA GLU A 63 13.62 -16.03 5.80
C GLU A 63 13.25 -14.67 6.38
N LYS A 64 13.63 -13.58 5.70
CA LYS A 64 13.27 -12.19 6.06
C LYS A 64 12.05 -11.69 5.31
N ASN A 65 11.58 -12.41 4.28
CA ASN A 65 10.39 -12.05 3.52
C ASN A 65 9.14 -12.03 4.42
N LEU A 66 8.27 -11.04 4.21
CA LEU A 66 7.07 -10.87 5.04
C LEU A 66 6.10 -12.03 4.92
N CYS A 67 6.02 -12.72 3.78
CA CYS A 67 5.23 -13.97 3.64
C CYS A 67 5.69 -15.03 4.63
N MET A 68 7.01 -15.26 4.75
CA MET A 68 7.55 -16.24 5.69
C MET A 68 7.42 -15.80 7.14
N LYS A 69 7.49 -14.50 7.42
CA LYS A 69 7.19 -13.97 8.77
C LYS A 69 5.73 -14.17 9.12
N ALA A 70 4.81 -13.89 8.19
CA ALA A 70 3.38 -14.08 8.37
C ALA A 70 3.03 -15.55 8.60
N LEU A 71 3.63 -16.46 7.84
CA LEU A 71 3.44 -17.90 8.02
C LEU A 71 3.90 -18.37 9.42
N ARG A 72 5.06 -17.88 9.89
CA ARG A 72 5.54 -18.17 11.26
C ARG A 72 4.64 -17.56 12.35
N ALA A 73 4.16 -16.33 12.15
CA ALA A 73 3.24 -15.68 13.08
C ALA A 73 1.92 -16.47 13.18
N LEU A 74 1.39 -16.92 12.03
CA LEU A 74 0.18 -17.73 11.97
C LEU A 74 0.34 -19.08 12.69
N ARG A 75 1.52 -19.73 12.61
CA ARG A 75 1.83 -20.96 13.38
C ARG A 75 1.85 -20.74 14.90
N GLY A 76 2.02 -19.51 15.33
CA GLY A 76 1.92 -19.16 16.76
C GLY A 76 0.49 -19.20 17.33
N VAL A 77 -0.53 -19.20 16.44
CA VAL A 77 -1.96 -19.14 16.84
C VAL A 77 -2.80 -20.30 16.29
N ALA A 78 -2.30 -21.04 15.30
CA ALA A 78 -3.02 -22.17 14.69
C ALA A 78 -2.06 -23.27 14.23
N ASP A 79 -2.51 -24.52 14.34
CA ASP A 79 -1.79 -25.69 13.80
C ASP A 79 -2.29 -25.97 12.38
N PHE A 80 -1.36 -26.14 11.44
CA PHE A 80 -1.65 -26.53 10.06
C PHE A 80 -0.45 -27.25 9.42
N PRO A 81 -0.67 -28.04 8.35
CA PRO A 81 0.39 -28.77 7.67
C PRO A 81 1.51 -27.85 7.12
N VAL A 82 2.67 -28.43 6.85
CA VAL A 82 3.74 -27.74 6.16
C VAL A 82 3.25 -27.20 4.82
N THR A 83 3.63 -25.97 4.48
CA THR A 83 3.04 -25.20 3.39
C THR A 83 4.11 -24.65 2.45
N ASP A 84 3.93 -24.87 1.15
CA ASP A 84 4.70 -24.23 0.09
C ASP A 84 3.97 -22.94 -0.34
N VAL A 85 4.65 -21.81 -0.18
CA VAL A 85 4.17 -20.51 -0.65
C VAL A 85 4.89 -20.14 -1.94
N ARG A 86 4.13 -19.72 -2.94
CA ARG A 86 4.67 -19.15 -4.20
C ARG A 86 4.16 -17.73 -4.34
N LEU A 87 5.09 -16.81 -4.50
CA LEU A 87 4.80 -15.38 -4.67
C LEU A 87 5.23 -14.94 -6.07
N HIS A 88 4.28 -14.43 -6.86
CA HIS A 88 4.58 -13.79 -8.13
C HIS A 88 4.41 -12.27 -7.99
N LYS A 89 5.54 -11.54 -8.04
CA LYS A 89 5.59 -10.09 -7.86
C LYS A 89 5.30 -9.34 -9.14
N ILE A 90 4.30 -8.46 -9.09
CA ILE A 90 3.88 -7.56 -10.16
C ILE A 90 3.95 -6.10 -9.67
N VAL A 91 3.52 -5.85 -8.42
CA VAL A 91 3.56 -4.53 -7.79
C VAL A 91 5.02 -4.13 -7.54
N PRO A 92 5.45 -2.93 -7.97
CA PRO A 92 6.82 -2.48 -7.75
C PRO A 92 7.18 -2.40 -6.26
N ASP A 93 8.36 -2.86 -5.90
CA ASP A 93 8.88 -2.77 -4.54
C ASP A 93 9.36 -1.35 -4.20
N GLY A 94 9.37 -1.00 -2.90
CA GLY A 94 9.80 0.32 -2.42
C GLY A 94 9.00 1.48 -3.00
N ALA A 95 7.72 1.27 -3.27
CA ALA A 95 6.84 2.20 -3.98
C ALA A 95 5.87 3.00 -3.08
N GLY A 96 5.81 2.74 -1.78
CA GLY A 96 4.77 3.29 -0.90
C GLY A 96 3.38 2.66 -1.11
N LEU A 97 3.32 1.54 -1.87
CA LEU A 97 2.08 0.83 -2.23
C LEU A 97 1.72 -0.34 -1.29
N GLY A 98 2.54 -0.62 -0.29
CA GLY A 98 2.29 -1.69 0.69
C GLY A 98 2.39 -3.12 0.13
N GLY A 99 3.04 -3.34 -1.03
CA GLY A 99 3.05 -4.63 -1.72
C GLY A 99 3.50 -5.79 -0.83
N GLY A 100 4.64 -5.68 -0.13
CA GLY A 100 5.12 -6.73 0.76
C GLY A 100 4.20 -7.02 1.95
N SER A 101 3.55 -5.98 2.49
CA SER A 101 2.55 -6.14 3.57
C SER A 101 1.28 -6.82 3.06
N SER A 102 0.88 -6.53 1.81
CA SER A 102 -0.21 -7.22 1.14
C SER A 102 0.10 -8.68 0.87
N ASP A 103 1.33 -8.99 0.43
CA ASP A 103 1.78 -10.38 0.23
C ASP A 103 1.71 -11.19 1.53
N ALA A 104 2.10 -10.58 2.64
CA ALA A 104 2.00 -11.20 3.97
C ALA A 104 0.54 -11.50 4.35
N ALA A 105 -0.35 -10.53 4.16
CA ALA A 105 -1.77 -10.71 4.43
C ALA A 105 -2.41 -11.76 3.51
N ALA A 106 -2.08 -11.73 2.21
CA ALA A 106 -2.51 -12.74 1.26
C ALA A 106 -2.02 -14.14 1.63
N THR A 107 -0.81 -14.26 2.21
CA THR A 107 -0.28 -15.54 2.71
C THR A 107 -1.14 -16.05 3.88
N VAL A 108 -1.44 -15.20 4.87
CA VAL A 108 -2.33 -15.58 6.00
C VAL A 108 -3.70 -16.02 5.48
N ARG A 109 -4.32 -15.23 4.59
CA ARG A 109 -5.62 -15.55 4.00
C ARG A 109 -5.60 -16.85 3.22
N ALA A 110 -4.57 -17.05 2.37
CA ALA A 110 -4.44 -18.28 1.57
C ALA A 110 -4.33 -19.53 2.45
N VAL A 111 -3.59 -19.46 3.54
CA VAL A 111 -3.42 -20.57 4.50
C VAL A 111 -4.68 -20.77 5.32
N ASN A 112 -5.32 -19.69 5.81
CA ASN A 112 -6.60 -19.75 6.50
C ASN A 112 -7.66 -20.48 5.67
N ASP A 113 -7.79 -20.13 4.39
CA ASP A 113 -8.75 -20.72 3.47
C ASP A 113 -8.36 -22.14 3.06
N LEU A 114 -7.06 -22.42 2.83
CA LEU A 114 -6.56 -23.73 2.39
C LEU A 114 -6.83 -24.82 3.43
N TYR A 115 -6.68 -24.46 4.70
CA TYR A 115 -6.79 -25.42 5.81
C TYR A 115 -8.07 -25.26 6.64
N GLY A 116 -8.93 -24.29 6.28
CA GLY A 116 -10.18 -24.05 7.00
C GLY A 116 -9.98 -23.66 8.46
N LEU A 117 -9.00 -22.77 8.74
CA LEU A 117 -8.65 -22.39 10.12
C LEU A 117 -9.74 -21.55 10.79
N GLY A 118 -10.65 -20.94 10.04
CA GLY A 118 -11.79 -20.20 10.55
C GLY A 118 -11.45 -18.85 11.19
N LEU A 119 -10.26 -18.29 10.90
CA LEU A 119 -9.87 -16.98 11.41
C LEU A 119 -10.67 -15.87 10.75
N SER A 120 -11.31 -15.02 11.54
CA SER A 120 -11.97 -13.80 11.12
C SER A 120 -10.95 -12.77 10.56
N ASP A 121 -11.45 -11.69 9.93
CA ASP A 121 -10.57 -10.59 9.49
C ASP A 121 -9.83 -9.95 10.68
N ASP A 122 -10.49 -9.83 11.84
CA ASP A 122 -9.88 -9.30 13.07
C ASP A 122 -8.79 -10.22 13.62
N ASP A 123 -9.00 -11.56 13.59
CA ASP A 123 -7.98 -12.52 14.00
C ASP A 123 -6.77 -12.47 13.06
N GLN A 124 -7.02 -12.41 11.75
CA GLN A 124 -5.95 -12.26 10.76
C GLN A 124 -5.21 -10.94 10.94
N ALA A 125 -5.90 -9.82 11.18
CA ALA A 125 -5.29 -8.53 11.46
C ALA A 125 -4.42 -8.56 12.71
N ALA A 126 -4.85 -9.24 13.78
CA ALA A 126 -4.07 -9.41 15.01
C ALA A 126 -2.76 -10.19 14.75
N VAL A 127 -2.80 -11.28 13.98
CA VAL A 127 -1.60 -12.00 13.55
C VAL A 127 -0.68 -11.08 12.75
N LEU A 128 -1.23 -10.35 11.77
CA LEU A 128 -0.50 -9.48 10.86
C LEU A 128 0.14 -8.27 11.56
N ALA A 129 -0.42 -7.79 12.66
CA ALA A 129 0.15 -6.71 13.48
C ALA A 129 1.53 -7.07 14.05
N THR A 130 1.83 -8.36 14.23
CA THR A 130 3.16 -8.82 14.68
C THR A 130 4.19 -8.88 13.55
N VAL A 131 3.74 -8.75 12.29
CA VAL A 131 4.58 -8.88 11.09
C VAL A 131 5.06 -7.51 10.58
N GLY A 132 4.16 -6.52 10.58
CA GLY A 132 4.49 -5.16 10.16
C GLY A 132 3.29 -4.21 10.30
N SER A 133 3.57 -2.90 10.41
CA SER A 133 2.56 -1.87 10.70
C SER A 133 1.45 -1.76 9.65
N ASP A 134 1.77 -1.91 8.36
CA ASP A 134 0.78 -1.82 7.27
C ASP A 134 0.05 -3.15 7.03
N CYS A 135 0.55 -4.29 7.59
CA CYS A 135 0.00 -5.61 7.29
C CYS A 135 -1.46 -5.78 7.72
N PRO A 136 -1.89 -5.30 8.92
CA PRO A 136 -3.28 -5.46 9.38
C PRO A 136 -4.33 -4.86 8.45
N PHE A 137 -4.00 -3.76 7.76
CA PHE A 137 -4.90 -3.12 6.81
C PHE A 137 -5.42 -4.09 5.73
N PHE A 138 -4.54 -4.94 5.23
CA PHE A 138 -4.86 -5.86 4.13
C PHE A 138 -5.74 -7.05 4.54
N ALA A 139 -6.02 -7.23 5.83
CA ALA A 139 -7.02 -8.19 6.27
C ALA A 139 -8.45 -7.75 5.92
N TYR A 140 -8.72 -6.43 5.83
CA TYR A 140 -10.07 -5.89 5.71
C TYR A 140 -10.55 -5.64 4.28
N ASP A 141 -9.66 -5.50 3.30
CA ASP A 141 -9.94 -5.25 1.87
C ASP A 141 -10.95 -4.10 1.59
N ARG A 142 -10.94 -3.07 2.42
CA ARG A 142 -11.80 -1.87 2.32
C ARG A 142 -11.03 -0.62 2.76
N PRO A 143 -11.52 0.60 2.43
CA PRO A 143 -10.88 1.82 2.89
C PRO A 143 -10.87 1.90 4.43
N MET A 144 -9.72 2.27 5.01
CA MET A 144 -9.52 2.38 6.45
C MET A 144 -8.79 3.69 6.78
N LEU A 145 -9.28 4.41 7.79
CA LEU A 145 -8.54 5.45 8.46
C LEU A 145 -7.52 4.80 9.41
N ALA A 146 -6.25 5.11 9.20
CA ALA A 146 -5.16 4.66 10.05
C ALA A 146 -4.65 5.83 10.88
N THR A 147 -4.59 5.65 12.19
CA THR A 147 -4.14 6.65 13.18
C THR A 147 -3.10 6.07 14.14
N GLY A 148 -2.63 6.88 15.10
CA GLY A 148 -1.52 6.52 15.97
C GLY A 148 -0.24 6.32 15.16
N THR A 149 0.45 5.21 15.33
CA THR A 149 1.62 4.85 14.51
C THR A 149 1.26 4.24 13.15
N GLY A 150 0.01 4.41 12.70
CA GLY A 150 -0.54 3.79 11.50
C GLY A 150 -1.19 2.41 11.75
N THR A 151 -1.27 2.01 13.01
CA THR A 151 -1.73 0.67 13.42
C THR A 151 -3.14 0.64 14.00
N THR A 152 -3.71 1.80 14.35
CA THR A 152 -5.11 1.91 14.78
C THR A 152 -5.96 2.14 13.54
N LEU A 153 -6.78 1.14 13.19
CA LEU A 153 -7.58 1.12 11.96
C LEU A 153 -9.06 1.28 12.27
N ALA A 154 -9.73 2.17 11.56
CA ALA A 154 -11.17 2.32 11.58
C ALA A 154 -11.73 2.35 10.16
N PRO A 155 -12.91 1.77 9.88
CA PRO A 155 -13.55 1.89 8.57
C PRO A 155 -13.73 3.36 8.18
N CYS A 156 -13.49 3.67 6.90
CA CYS A 156 -13.64 5.03 6.38
C CYS A 156 -14.32 4.97 5.01
N ASP A 157 -15.43 5.68 4.86
CA ASP A 157 -16.11 5.76 3.59
C ASP A 157 -15.44 6.83 2.70
N VAL A 158 -15.14 6.45 1.46
CA VAL A 158 -14.55 7.33 0.46
C VAL A 158 -15.33 7.23 -0.84
N ALA A 159 -15.91 8.34 -1.27
CA ALA A 159 -16.78 8.39 -2.47
C ALA A 159 -15.94 8.56 -3.75
N LEU A 160 -15.33 7.47 -4.24
CA LEU A 160 -14.52 7.45 -5.47
C LEU A 160 -15.10 6.59 -6.60
N GLY A 161 -16.29 6.06 -6.39
CA GLY A 161 -16.93 5.20 -7.39
C GLY A 161 -17.09 5.87 -8.74
N GLY A 162 -16.66 5.16 -9.79
CA GLY A 162 -16.71 5.66 -11.17
C GLY A 162 -15.49 6.45 -11.62
N MET A 163 -14.65 6.94 -10.72
CA MET A 163 -13.40 7.64 -11.08
C MET A 163 -12.36 6.67 -11.66
N HIS A 164 -11.47 7.22 -12.47
CA HIS A 164 -10.34 6.50 -13.04
C HIS A 164 -9.09 6.81 -12.26
N LEU A 165 -8.41 5.77 -11.81
CA LEU A 165 -7.14 5.84 -11.09
C LEU A 165 -5.99 5.51 -12.04
N VAL A 166 -4.96 6.34 -12.01
CA VAL A 166 -3.65 6.05 -12.62
C VAL A 166 -2.62 6.05 -11.49
N ILE A 167 -1.82 4.98 -11.41
CA ILE A 167 -0.64 4.92 -10.54
C ILE A 167 0.59 4.89 -11.44
N ALA A 168 1.62 5.65 -11.10
CA ALA A 168 2.90 5.64 -11.79
C ALA A 168 4.05 5.71 -10.80
N LYS A 169 5.04 4.82 -10.95
CA LYS A 169 6.27 4.79 -10.17
C LYS A 169 7.46 4.98 -11.09
N PRO A 170 8.28 6.03 -10.93
CA PRO A 170 9.50 6.20 -11.72
C PRO A 170 10.44 5.01 -11.51
N LYS A 171 10.93 4.41 -12.60
CA LYS A 171 11.88 3.30 -12.57
C LYS A 171 13.22 3.72 -11.98
N GLY A 172 13.83 2.83 -11.20
CA GLY A 172 15.12 3.10 -10.55
C GLY A 172 15.06 4.08 -9.39
N VAL A 173 13.88 4.60 -9.02
CA VAL A 173 13.70 5.49 -7.87
C VAL A 173 13.09 4.72 -6.73
N ALA A 174 13.74 4.76 -5.57
CA ALA A 174 13.23 4.22 -4.30
C ALA A 174 13.45 5.24 -3.19
N VAL A 175 12.54 5.28 -2.24
CA VAL A 175 12.60 6.15 -1.06
C VAL A 175 12.57 5.28 0.18
N SER A 176 13.49 5.50 1.10
CA SER A 176 13.41 4.86 2.41
C SER A 176 12.41 5.61 3.31
N THR A 177 11.57 4.87 4.02
CA THR A 177 10.61 5.45 4.96
C THR A 177 11.32 6.30 6.04
N ALA A 178 12.49 5.85 6.50
CA ALA A 178 13.29 6.63 7.47
C ALA A 178 13.71 8.00 6.91
N ALA A 179 14.12 8.06 5.64
CA ALA A 179 14.47 9.33 4.98
C ALA A 179 13.24 10.25 4.81
N ALA A 180 12.06 9.67 4.55
CA ALA A 180 10.83 10.44 4.46
C ALA A 180 10.50 11.12 5.80
N TYR A 181 10.55 10.41 6.91
CA TYR A 181 10.31 10.97 8.24
C TYR A 181 11.35 12.02 8.67
N ALA A 182 12.60 11.87 8.26
CA ALA A 182 13.67 12.81 8.64
C ALA A 182 13.47 14.24 8.09
N GLY A 183 12.68 14.39 7.02
CA GLY A 183 12.42 15.67 6.35
C GLY A 183 11.11 16.35 6.75
N VAL A 184 10.34 15.78 7.68
CA VAL A 184 9.01 16.29 8.04
C VAL A 184 9.06 17.10 9.35
N VAL A 185 8.35 18.22 9.36
CA VAL A 185 8.00 18.96 10.57
C VAL A 185 6.56 18.57 10.93
N PRO A 186 6.36 17.87 12.07
CA PRO A 186 5.01 17.48 12.49
C PRO A 186 4.13 18.68 12.78
N ASP A 187 2.85 18.60 12.40
CA ASP A 187 1.84 19.63 12.66
C ASP A 187 0.53 18.96 13.08
N ALA A 188 0.07 19.23 14.29
CA ALA A 188 -1.19 18.72 14.83
C ALA A 188 -2.37 19.67 14.59
N ASP A 189 -2.12 20.91 14.20
CA ASP A 189 -3.16 21.93 13.94
C ASP A 189 -3.53 21.94 12.44
N VAL A 190 -3.94 20.76 11.95
CA VAL A 190 -4.31 20.54 10.54
C VAL A 190 -5.77 20.11 10.43
N GLU A 191 -6.38 20.42 9.28
CA GLU A 191 -7.72 19.95 8.96
C GLU A 191 -7.76 18.41 8.94
N PRO A 192 -8.69 17.74 9.66
CA PRO A 192 -8.82 16.28 9.66
C PRO A 192 -9.03 15.73 8.24
N LEU A 193 -8.37 14.61 7.92
CA LEU A 193 -8.48 14.01 6.58
C LEU A 193 -9.94 13.62 6.25
N THR A 194 -10.71 13.19 7.24
CA THR A 194 -12.12 12.79 7.06
C THR A 194 -12.99 13.97 6.62
N GLU A 195 -12.70 15.20 7.08
CA GLU A 195 -13.39 16.41 6.63
C GLU A 195 -13.05 16.72 5.17
N VAL A 196 -11.76 16.67 4.82
CA VAL A 196 -11.33 16.91 3.43
C VAL A 196 -11.90 15.84 2.48
N LEU A 197 -11.93 14.59 2.89
CA LEU A 197 -12.46 13.47 2.09
C LEU A 197 -13.96 13.53 1.87
N SER A 198 -14.71 14.27 2.72
CA SER A 198 -16.15 14.51 2.55
C SER A 198 -16.45 15.50 1.42
N LEU A 199 -15.46 16.26 0.96
CA LEU A 199 -15.61 17.24 -0.12
C LEU A 199 -15.55 16.56 -1.50
N PRO A 200 -16.06 17.24 -2.55
CA PRO A 200 -15.83 16.80 -3.91
C PRO A 200 -14.34 16.63 -4.22
N VAL A 201 -13.96 15.58 -4.94
CA VAL A 201 -12.54 15.26 -5.24
C VAL A 201 -11.80 16.45 -5.89
N ARG A 202 -12.49 17.28 -6.66
CA ARG A 202 -11.91 18.47 -7.30
C ARG A 202 -11.43 19.53 -6.29
N GLU A 203 -11.85 19.45 -5.03
CA GLU A 203 -11.45 20.34 -3.95
C GLU A 203 -10.30 19.76 -3.11
N TRP A 204 -9.86 18.54 -3.38
CA TRP A 204 -8.81 17.87 -2.59
C TRP A 204 -7.40 18.41 -2.88
N GLN A 205 -7.14 18.88 -4.12
CA GLN A 205 -5.80 19.33 -4.48
C GLN A 205 -5.37 20.53 -3.64
N GLY A 206 -4.29 20.36 -2.87
CA GLY A 206 -3.78 21.37 -1.93
C GLY A 206 -4.36 21.28 -0.50
N ARG A 207 -5.44 20.51 -0.27
CA ARG A 207 -6.01 20.25 1.07
C ARG A 207 -5.71 18.83 1.55
N LEU A 208 -5.96 17.82 0.72
CA LEU A 208 -5.58 16.44 0.99
C LEU A 208 -4.11 16.24 0.62
N VAL A 209 -3.20 16.48 1.55
CA VAL A 209 -1.76 16.47 1.30
C VAL A 209 -1.08 15.26 1.92
N ASN A 210 0.09 14.93 1.37
CA ASN A 210 1.03 13.97 1.96
C ASN A 210 2.23 14.76 2.49
N ASP A 211 2.42 14.79 3.80
CA ASP A 211 3.45 15.60 4.46
C ASP A 211 4.88 15.19 4.10
N PHE A 212 5.07 14.02 3.51
CA PHE A 212 6.38 13.63 2.97
C PHE A 212 6.73 14.32 1.65
N GLU A 213 5.73 14.78 0.86
CA GLU A 213 5.96 15.32 -0.48
C GLU A 213 7.00 16.45 -0.54
N PRO A 214 6.98 17.48 0.33
CA PRO A 214 7.92 18.59 0.21
C PRO A 214 9.39 18.13 0.31
N GLY A 215 9.68 17.26 1.27
CA GLY A 215 11.03 16.71 1.49
C GLY A 215 11.45 15.76 0.36
N ILE A 216 10.57 14.85 0.00
CA ILE A 216 10.84 13.84 -1.03
C ILE A 216 10.95 14.47 -2.41
N PHE A 217 10.09 15.41 -2.77
CA PHE A 217 10.16 16.10 -4.07
C PHE A 217 11.44 16.94 -4.24
N LYS A 218 11.98 17.46 -3.14
CA LYS A 218 13.28 18.12 -3.16
C LYS A 218 14.43 17.12 -3.36
N ALA A 219 14.37 15.97 -2.69
CA ALA A 219 15.40 14.94 -2.77
C ALA A 219 15.35 14.12 -4.06
N ALA A 220 14.14 13.89 -4.60
CA ALA A 220 13.87 13.08 -5.79
C ALA A 220 12.89 13.82 -6.74
N PRO A 221 13.35 14.83 -7.49
CA PRO A 221 12.49 15.65 -8.36
C PRO A 221 11.71 14.85 -9.42
N GLN A 222 12.19 13.66 -9.78
CA GLN A 222 11.51 12.74 -10.70
C GLN A 222 10.12 12.34 -10.20
N ILE A 223 9.93 12.21 -8.88
CA ILE A 223 8.63 11.86 -8.28
C ILE A 223 7.67 13.04 -8.44
N LYS A 224 8.14 14.27 -8.18
CA LYS A 224 7.37 15.49 -8.43
C LYS A 224 6.98 15.60 -9.90
N ALA A 225 7.90 15.32 -10.80
CA ALA A 225 7.64 15.39 -12.26
C ALA A 225 6.52 14.43 -12.68
N VAL A 226 6.43 13.24 -12.07
CA VAL A 226 5.31 12.31 -12.32
C VAL A 226 3.99 12.90 -11.84
N ARG A 227 3.93 13.48 -10.63
CA ARG A 227 2.71 14.14 -10.12
C ARG A 227 2.27 15.28 -11.04
N ASP A 228 3.19 16.15 -11.39
CA ASP A 228 2.89 17.32 -12.25
C ASP A 228 2.47 16.87 -13.67
N THR A 229 3.00 15.74 -14.15
CA THR A 229 2.56 15.12 -15.40
C THR A 229 1.12 14.63 -15.30
N LEU A 230 0.74 13.92 -14.25
CA LEU A 230 -0.64 13.45 -14.06
C LEU A 230 -1.63 14.64 -13.99
N LEU A 231 -1.29 15.69 -13.24
CA LEU A 231 -2.11 16.93 -13.20
C LEU A 231 -2.24 17.57 -14.57
N SER A 232 -1.14 17.68 -15.34
CA SER A 232 -1.16 18.24 -16.69
C SER A 232 -1.91 17.38 -17.71
N MET A 233 -2.15 16.09 -17.39
CA MET A 233 -2.99 15.18 -18.17
C MET A 233 -4.47 15.25 -17.79
N GLY A 234 -4.84 16.11 -16.83
CA GLY A 234 -6.22 16.32 -16.41
C GLY A 234 -6.63 15.55 -15.14
N ALA A 235 -5.67 15.05 -14.34
CA ALA A 235 -6.00 14.55 -13.03
C ALA A 235 -6.63 15.67 -12.19
N VAL A 236 -7.79 15.41 -11.60
CA VAL A 236 -8.47 16.35 -10.70
C VAL A 236 -7.81 16.37 -9.32
N TYR A 237 -7.09 15.31 -9.00
CA TYR A 237 -6.25 15.18 -7.82
C TYR A 237 -5.05 14.27 -8.12
N ALA A 238 -3.86 14.62 -7.64
CA ALA A 238 -2.67 13.77 -7.73
C ALA A 238 -1.78 13.96 -6.50
N SER A 239 -1.30 12.85 -5.95
CA SER A 239 -0.45 12.83 -4.76
C SER A 239 0.46 11.60 -4.75
N MET A 240 1.52 11.66 -3.94
CA MET A 240 2.42 10.54 -3.66
C MET A 240 1.76 9.58 -2.68
N SER A 241 1.92 8.28 -2.86
CA SER A 241 1.44 7.26 -1.92
C SER A 241 2.49 6.93 -0.87
N GLY A 242 2.11 7.02 0.41
CA GLY A 242 3.01 6.72 1.52
C GLY A 242 4.29 7.53 1.47
N SER A 243 5.43 6.91 1.71
CA SER A 243 6.76 7.53 1.58
C SER A 243 7.27 7.64 0.13
N GLY A 244 6.46 7.21 -0.84
CA GLY A 244 6.85 7.16 -2.26
C GLY A 244 7.59 5.84 -2.59
N ALA A 245 8.07 5.69 -3.84
CA ALA A 245 8.14 6.65 -4.94
C ALA A 245 6.90 6.64 -5.88
N ALA A 246 5.85 5.87 -5.61
CA ALA A 246 4.65 5.88 -6.45
C ALA A 246 3.82 7.15 -6.24
N VAL A 247 3.30 7.66 -7.33
CA VAL A 247 2.36 8.76 -7.40
C VAL A 247 1.08 8.24 -8.05
N PHE A 248 -0.05 8.73 -7.59
CA PHE A 248 -1.33 8.42 -8.21
C PHE A 248 -2.09 9.68 -8.61
N GLY A 249 -2.96 9.53 -9.61
CA GLY A 249 -3.87 10.58 -10.06
C GLY A 249 -5.29 10.03 -10.20
N LEU A 250 -6.27 10.85 -9.82
CA LEU A 250 -7.69 10.59 -9.98
C LEU A 250 -8.23 11.41 -11.14
N PHE A 251 -9.01 10.78 -12.01
CA PHE A 251 -9.56 11.37 -13.22
C PHE A 251 -11.06 11.11 -13.31
N ASP A 252 -11.82 12.07 -13.82
CA ASP A 252 -13.27 11.91 -14.07
C ASP A 252 -13.57 11.02 -15.28
N SER A 253 -12.59 10.85 -16.17
CA SER A 253 -12.74 10.09 -17.42
C SER A 253 -11.53 9.18 -17.65
N PRO A 254 -11.66 8.13 -18.48
CA PRO A 254 -10.53 7.29 -18.84
C PRO A 254 -9.38 8.10 -19.45
N VAL A 255 -8.16 7.79 -19.05
CA VAL A 255 -6.96 8.41 -19.64
C VAL A 255 -6.50 7.58 -20.84
N ASP A 256 -6.14 8.24 -21.92
CA ASP A 256 -5.62 7.57 -23.11
C ASP A 256 -4.32 6.80 -22.80
N ASP A 257 -4.31 5.50 -23.12
CA ASP A 257 -3.18 4.60 -22.82
C ASP A 257 -1.91 4.99 -23.61
N LEU A 258 -2.06 5.50 -24.84
CA LEU A 258 -0.92 5.96 -25.63
C LEU A 258 -0.28 7.21 -25.01
N ALA A 259 -1.10 8.15 -24.53
CA ALA A 259 -0.63 9.34 -23.82
C ALA A 259 0.09 8.94 -22.51
N LEU A 260 -0.45 7.98 -21.75
CA LEU A 260 0.21 7.45 -20.55
C LEU A 260 1.56 6.80 -20.86
N LYS A 261 1.62 5.95 -21.90
CA LYS A 261 2.85 5.30 -22.34
C LYS A 261 3.91 6.30 -22.80
N THR A 262 3.50 7.34 -23.46
CA THR A 262 4.40 8.39 -23.99
C THR A 262 4.90 9.30 -22.88
N ARG A 263 4.01 9.82 -22.03
CA ARG A 263 4.37 10.84 -21.04
C ARG A 263 5.01 10.27 -19.78
N LEU A 264 4.71 8.99 -19.47
CA LEU A 264 5.23 8.25 -18.32
C LEU A 264 6.05 7.03 -18.77
N TYR A 265 6.80 7.15 -19.88
CA TYR A 265 7.52 6.03 -20.51
C TYR A 265 8.52 5.35 -19.56
N ASN A 266 9.12 6.11 -18.63
CA ASN A 266 10.08 5.61 -17.64
C ASN A 266 9.44 5.29 -16.30
N CYS A 267 8.16 4.88 -16.29
CA CYS A 267 7.44 4.48 -15.08
C CYS A 267 6.87 3.09 -15.21
N ASP A 268 6.81 2.36 -14.09
CA ASP A 268 5.84 1.28 -13.92
C ASP A 268 4.47 1.92 -13.73
N ARG A 269 3.44 1.38 -14.39
CA ARG A 269 2.10 2.02 -14.44
C ARG A 269 1.00 1.00 -14.22
N PHE A 270 -0.07 1.50 -13.61
CA PHE A 270 -1.32 0.76 -13.45
C PHE A 270 -2.51 1.70 -13.62
N THR A 271 -3.57 1.22 -14.21
CA THR A 271 -4.82 1.98 -14.38
C THR A 271 -6.00 1.10 -14.03
N CYS A 272 -7.00 1.68 -13.37
CA CYS A 272 -8.29 1.02 -13.15
C CYS A 272 -9.40 2.06 -13.01
N ARG A 273 -10.64 1.59 -13.16
CA ARG A 273 -11.82 2.31 -12.70
C ARG A 273 -12.13 1.88 -11.27
N LEU A 274 -12.25 2.84 -10.37
CA LEU A 274 -12.62 2.58 -8.99
C LEU A 274 -14.10 2.18 -8.91
N LYS A 275 -14.38 1.19 -8.07
CA LYS A 275 -15.73 0.74 -7.74
C LYS A 275 -16.19 1.43 -6.45
N ASN A 276 -17.50 1.49 -6.25
CA ASN A 276 -18.07 1.89 -4.96
C ASN A 276 -17.82 0.84 -3.92
#